data_9616636e1907394fde181fe910402c01
#
_entry.id   9616636e1907394fde181fe910402c01
#
_cell.length_a   1.000
_cell.length_b   1.000
_cell.length_c   1.000
_cell.angle_alpha   90.00
_cell.angle_beta   90.00
_cell.angle_gamma   90.00
#
_symmetry.space_group_name_H-M   'P 1'
#
loop_
_entity.id
_entity.type
_entity.pdbx_description
1 polymer ?
#
loop_
_entity_poly.entity_id
_entity_poly.type
_entity_poly.pdbx_seq_one_letter_code
_entity_poly.pdbx_strand_id
1 'polypeptide(L)'
;MNPDEEVNDPNYNPEEEVVGCDFKIIDLPEVKIENGEENEETLFSTKSKLYRWAEEQWKERGVGELKIIKNKTTSTVRCFLRQEQTMKLRCRFEVVATAGCVLEKLKTAEKSWFWSCVDYSEGKAKVERLCARFKTNEDSELFAAEFAKALQANKKIHEQKKDEKVDVKEEKKEEEFKNETKTGETKAELV
;
A
#
# COMPACT_ATOMS: atom_id res chain seq x y z
N MET A 1 50.79 6.91 -16.01
CA MET A 1 49.96 8.12 -16.18
C MET A 1 49.28 8.36 -14.86
N ASN A 2 49.70 9.37 -14.12
CA ASN A 2 49.13 9.76 -12.83
C ASN A 2 47.77 10.42 -13.06
N PRO A 3 46.70 10.06 -12.31
CA PRO A 3 45.38 10.65 -12.46
C PRO A 3 45.16 11.97 -11.73
N ASP A 4 46.19 12.59 -11.17
CA ASP A 4 46.09 13.78 -10.30
C ASP A 4 46.86 15.00 -10.84
N GLU A 5 46.89 15.22 -12.16
CA GLU A 5 47.27 16.54 -12.68
C GLU A 5 46.03 17.44 -12.67
N GLU A 6 45.80 18.16 -11.57
CA GLU A 6 44.92 19.32 -11.55
C GLU A 6 45.44 20.33 -12.59
N VAL A 7 44.71 20.49 -13.69
CA VAL A 7 44.93 21.53 -14.66
C VAL A 7 44.53 22.83 -14.00
N ASN A 8 45.50 23.46 -13.31
CA ASN A 8 45.31 24.75 -12.70
C ASN A 8 45.46 25.80 -13.81
N ASP A 9 44.39 26.15 -14.50
CA ASP A 9 44.35 27.23 -15.47
C ASP A 9 44.43 28.57 -14.70
N PRO A 10 45.54 29.31 -14.80
CA PRO A 10 45.70 30.57 -14.08
C PRO A 10 44.73 31.66 -14.53
N ASN A 11 43.94 31.42 -15.57
CA ASN A 11 42.95 32.35 -16.11
C ASN A 11 41.50 31.91 -15.80
N TYR A 12 41.31 30.84 -15.00
CA TYR A 12 40.01 30.42 -14.59
C TYR A 12 39.45 31.31 -13.49
N ASN A 13 38.45 32.11 -13.86
CA ASN A 13 37.73 32.95 -12.90
C ASN A 13 36.32 32.35 -12.69
N PRO A 14 36.03 31.75 -11.52
CA PRO A 14 34.71 31.14 -11.25
C PRO A 14 33.56 32.15 -11.12
N GLU A 15 33.86 33.44 -11.04
CA GLU A 15 32.87 34.52 -10.98
C GLU A 15 32.62 35.19 -12.34
N GLU A 16 33.28 34.73 -13.42
CA GLU A 16 33.06 35.27 -14.74
C GLU A 16 31.71 34.75 -15.28
N GLU A 17 30.76 35.68 -15.50
CA GLU A 17 29.49 35.33 -16.13
C GLU A 17 29.74 34.69 -17.50
N VAL A 18 29.29 33.45 -17.68
CA VAL A 18 29.34 32.73 -18.95
C VAL A 18 28.37 33.41 -19.92
N VAL A 19 28.83 34.42 -20.61
CA VAL A 19 28.09 35.16 -21.63
C VAL A 19 28.04 34.29 -22.89
N GLY A 20 26.83 33.77 -23.22
CA GLY A 20 26.63 33.10 -24.51
C GLY A 20 26.03 31.68 -24.44
N CYS A 21 25.63 31.22 -23.27
CA CYS A 21 24.79 30.01 -23.20
C CYS A 21 23.32 30.40 -23.42
N ASP A 22 22.86 30.40 -24.67
CA ASP A 22 21.45 30.45 -25.01
C ASP A 22 20.80 29.14 -24.55
N PHE A 23 20.46 29.06 -23.26
CA PHE A 23 19.60 27.98 -22.77
C PHE A 23 18.21 28.21 -23.34
N LYS A 24 17.85 27.45 -24.38
CA LYS A 24 16.46 27.37 -24.81
C LYS A 24 15.65 26.80 -23.65
N ILE A 25 14.86 27.63 -23.00
CA ILE A 25 13.84 27.19 -22.08
C ILE A 25 12.85 26.36 -22.91
N ILE A 26 12.95 25.05 -22.80
CA ILE A 26 11.97 24.14 -23.41
C ILE A 26 10.78 24.15 -22.47
N ASP A 27 9.71 24.77 -22.92
CA ASP A 27 8.41 24.74 -22.24
C ASP A 27 7.87 23.32 -22.32
N LEU A 28 8.16 22.52 -21.31
CA LEU A 28 7.67 21.14 -21.22
C LEU A 28 6.22 21.19 -20.76
N PRO A 29 5.30 20.50 -21.45
CA PRO A 29 3.92 20.43 -20.97
C PRO A 29 3.86 19.81 -19.59
N GLU A 30 3.05 20.39 -18.71
CA GLU A 30 2.78 19.84 -17.37
C GLU A 30 2.25 18.40 -17.51
N VAL A 31 3.05 17.43 -17.15
CA VAL A 31 2.62 16.04 -17.06
C VAL A 31 1.87 15.88 -15.74
N LYS A 32 0.56 15.65 -15.81
CA LYS A 32 -0.22 15.21 -14.64
C LYS A 32 0.34 13.88 -14.15
N ILE A 33 1.06 13.91 -13.06
CA ILE A 33 1.55 12.70 -12.40
C ILE A 33 0.34 12.06 -11.70
N GLU A 34 -0.17 10.97 -12.26
CA GLU A 34 -1.20 10.16 -11.62
C GLU A 34 -0.55 9.46 -10.41
N ASN A 35 -1.02 9.78 -9.21
CA ASN A 35 -0.53 9.20 -7.98
C ASN A 35 -1.09 7.79 -7.73
N GLY A 36 -2.01 7.33 -8.57
CA GLY A 36 -2.74 6.06 -8.41
C GLY A 36 -3.75 6.07 -7.25
N GLU A 37 -4.10 7.26 -6.77
CA GLU A 37 -5.06 7.49 -5.68
C GLU A 37 -6.37 8.15 -6.18
N GLU A 38 -6.54 8.37 -7.50
CA GLU A 38 -7.65 9.11 -8.10
C GLU A 38 -9.01 8.44 -7.84
N ASN A 39 -9.02 7.10 -7.79
CA ASN A 39 -10.20 6.29 -7.48
C ASN A 39 -10.34 5.95 -6.00
N GLU A 40 -9.66 6.68 -5.14
CA GLU A 40 -9.63 6.42 -3.70
C GLU A 40 -10.18 7.62 -2.92
N GLU A 41 -10.84 7.32 -1.82
CA GLU A 41 -11.34 8.26 -0.84
C GLU A 41 -10.48 8.17 0.42
N THR A 42 -9.92 9.30 0.85
CA THR A 42 -9.12 9.35 2.07
C THR A 42 -10.06 9.44 3.28
N LEU A 43 -10.05 8.39 4.11
CA LEU A 43 -10.83 8.34 5.35
C LEU A 43 -10.06 8.95 6.53
N PHE A 44 -8.72 8.79 6.52
CA PHE A 44 -7.84 9.32 7.55
C PHE A 44 -6.47 9.62 6.95
N SER A 45 -5.85 10.70 7.40
CA SER A 45 -4.49 11.07 7.04
C SER A 45 -3.82 11.83 8.17
N THR A 46 -2.62 11.39 8.57
CA THR A 46 -1.78 12.11 9.52
C THR A 46 -0.31 11.75 9.36
N LYS A 47 0.55 12.67 9.80
CA LYS A 47 2.00 12.43 9.81
C LYS A 47 2.37 11.51 10.97
N SER A 48 3.04 10.41 10.64
CA SER A 48 3.46 9.42 11.63
C SER A 48 4.86 8.90 11.36
N LYS A 49 5.45 8.29 12.38
CA LYS A 49 6.72 7.58 12.32
C LYS A 49 6.44 6.10 12.33
N LEU A 50 6.86 5.41 11.27
CA LEU A 50 6.64 3.97 11.11
C LEU A 50 7.88 3.19 11.53
N TYR A 51 7.66 2.12 12.27
CA TYR A 51 8.66 1.15 12.69
C TYR A 51 8.28 -0.24 12.21
N ARG A 52 9.29 -1.08 12.01
CA ARG A 52 9.16 -2.49 11.70
C ARG A 52 9.84 -3.30 12.79
N TRP A 53 9.22 -4.40 13.19
CA TRP A 53 9.86 -5.37 14.08
C TRP A 53 10.84 -6.22 13.32
N ALA A 54 12.12 -6.13 13.66
CA ALA A 54 13.19 -6.93 13.08
C ALA A 54 14.32 -7.10 14.09
N GLU A 55 14.91 -8.31 14.13
CA GLU A 55 16.03 -8.62 15.05
C GLU A 55 15.68 -8.27 16.50
N GLU A 56 14.49 -8.68 16.94
CA GLU A 56 13.98 -8.48 18.31
C GLU A 56 13.86 -7.01 18.77
N GLN A 57 13.82 -6.07 17.83
CA GLN A 57 13.70 -4.65 18.12
C GLN A 57 12.85 -3.90 17.11
N TRP A 58 12.33 -2.75 17.52
CA TRP A 58 11.66 -1.81 16.63
C TRP A 58 12.68 -0.97 15.88
N LYS A 59 12.81 -1.21 14.56
CA LYS A 59 13.66 -0.41 13.67
C LYS A 59 12.81 0.59 12.91
N GLU A 60 13.28 1.84 12.86
CA GLU A 60 12.60 2.88 12.08
C GLU A 60 12.58 2.50 10.59
N ARG A 61 11.39 2.59 9.98
CA ARG A 61 11.19 2.31 8.56
C ARG A 61 11.02 3.59 7.74
N GLY A 62 10.51 4.65 8.35
CA GLY A 62 10.38 5.97 7.74
C GLY A 62 9.40 6.86 8.46
N VAL A 63 9.44 8.13 8.10
CA VAL A 63 8.52 9.18 8.55
C VAL A 63 7.77 9.68 7.34
N GLY A 64 6.46 9.81 7.46
CA GLY A 64 5.64 10.28 6.36
C GLY A 64 4.15 10.32 6.69
N GLU A 65 3.35 10.54 5.68
CA GLU A 65 1.91 10.59 5.79
C GLU A 65 1.34 9.17 5.78
N LEU A 66 0.72 8.78 6.91
CA LEU A 66 -0.03 7.53 7.06
C LEU A 66 -1.48 7.79 6.70
N LYS A 67 -1.98 7.08 5.71
CA LYS A 67 -3.35 7.22 5.20
C LYS A 67 -4.12 5.92 5.34
N ILE A 68 -5.39 6.03 5.66
CA ILE A 68 -6.40 4.99 5.49
C ILE A 68 -7.30 5.44 4.34
N ILE A 69 -7.36 4.67 3.27
CA ILE A 69 -8.08 5.00 2.05
C ILE A 69 -9.07 3.90 1.68
N LYS A 70 -10.17 4.31 1.09
CA LYS A 70 -11.20 3.42 0.56
C LYS A 70 -11.23 3.51 -0.96
N ASN A 71 -11.14 2.37 -1.61
CA ASN A 71 -11.31 2.30 -3.05
C ASN A 71 -12.80 2.49 -3.41
N LYS A 72 -13.09 3.44 -4.30
CA LYS A 72 -14.47 3.79 -4.69
C LYS A 72 -15.19 2.68 -5.46
N THR A 73 -14.43 1.87 -6.22
CA THR A 73 -14.98 0.79 -7.04
C THR A 73 -15.18 -0.49 -6.24
N THR A 74 -14.17 -0.93 -5.49
CA THR A 74 -14.19 -2.20 -4.76
C THR A 74 -14.67 -2.06 -3.33
N SER A 75 -14.80 -0.83 -2.83
CA SER A 75 -15.10 -0.47 -1.44
C SER A 75 -14.07 -0.99 -0.42
N THR A 76 -13.00 -1.65 -0.85
CA THR A 76 -11.94 -2.15 0.03
C THR A 76 -11.16 -1.03 0.68
N VAL A 77 -10.83 -1.19 1.95
CA VAL A 77 -10.08 -0.19 2.72
C VAL A 77 -8.65 -0.65 2.90
N ARG A 78 -7.71 0.22 2.58
CA ARG A 78 -6.27 -0.01 2.65
C ARG A 78 -5.60 1.02 3.54
N CYS A 79 -4.49 0.63 4.14
CA CYS A 79 -3.61 1.53 4.87
C CYS A 79 -2.25 1.58 4.15
N PHE A 80 -1.70 2.78 4.00
CA PHE A 80 -0.38 2.96 3.45
C PHE A 80 0.33 4.18 4.03
N LEU A 81 1.67 4.16 3.95
CA LEU A 81 2.51 5.29 4.30
C LEU A 81 3.51 5.57 3.18
N ARG A 82 3.54 6.82 2.72
CA ARG A 82 4.60 7.36 1.86
C ARG A 82 5.58 8.18 2.67
N GLN A 83 6.86 7.89 2.49
CA GLN A 83 7.93 8.64 3.14
C GLN A 83 8.01 10.05 2.54
N GLU A 84 8.02 11.06 3.40
CA GLU A 84 7.94 12.47 3.00
C GLU A 84 9.06 12.92 2.05
N GLN A 85 10.31 12.54 2.33
CA GLN A 85 11.46 13.01 1.54
C GLN A 85 11.66 12.26 0.20
N THR A 86 11.31 10.98 0.15
CA THR A 86 11.63 10.11 -0.99
C THR A 86 10.42 9.67 -1.77
N MET A 87 9.22 9.99 -1.29
CA MET A 87 7.92 9.53 -1.80
C MET A 87 7.80 8.00 -1.89
N LYS A 88 8.78 7.27 -1.35
CA LYS A 88 8.78 5.80 -1.34
C LYS A 88 7.68 5.27 -0.44
N LEU A 89 7.01 4.25 -0.94
CA LEU A 89 6.01 3.52 -0.18
C LEU A 89 6.71 2.69 0.91
N ARG A 90 6.32 2.89 2.18
CA ARG A 90 6.94 2.22 3.33
C ARG A 90 6.05 1.18 3.98
N CYS A 91 4.75 1.29 3.80
CA CYS A 91 3.81 0.20 4.02
C CYS A 91 2.62 0.35 3.06
N ARG A 92 2.03 -0.78 2.67
CA ARG A 92 0.80 -0.86 1.88
C ARG A 92 0.14 -2.20 2.15
N PHE A 93 -1.00 -2.19 2.80
CA PHE A 93 -1.72 -3.40 3.12
C PHE A 93 -3.24 -3.16 3.15
N GLU A 94 -4.00 -4.21 2.91
CA GLU A 94 -5.43 -4.22 3.13
C GLU A 94 -5.72 -4.50 4.61
N VAL A 95 -6.63 -3.73 5.20
CA VAL A 95 -6.95 -3.83 6.63
C VAL A 95 -7.91 -5.00 6.84
N VAL A 96 -7.39 -6.22 6.98
CA VAL A 96 -8.18 -7.45 7.14
C VAL A 96 -7.76 -8.25 8.37
N ALA A 97 -8.73 -8.76 9.11
CA ALA A 97 -8.49 -9.50 10.34
C ALA A 97 -7.82 -10.87 10.10
N THR A 98 -7.90 -11.43 8.89
CA THR A 98 -7.41 -12.78 8.54
C THR A 98 -5.88 -12.94 8.65
N ALA A 99 -5.13 -11.85 8.59
CA ALA A 99 -3.66 -11.86 8.71
C ALA A 99 -3.16 -11.54 10.13
N GLY A 100 -4.03 -11.63 11.16
CA GLY A 100 -3.67 -11.16 12.50
C GLY A 100 -3.55 -9.64 12.59
N CYS A 101 -4.21 -8.92 11.68
CA CYS A 101 -4.23 -7.47 11.61
C CYS A 101 -5.13 -6.90 12.72
N VAL A 102 -4.72 -7.14 13.97
CA VAL A 102 -5.37 -6.57 15.16
C VAL A 102 -4.51 -5.42 15.64
N LEU A 103 -5.14 -4.29 15.88
CA LEU A 103 -4.46 -3.10 16.37
C LEU A 103 -4.30 -3.20 17.89
N GLU A 104 -3.07 -3.14 18.36
CA GLU A 104 -2.73 -3.19 19.78
C GLU A 104 -1.94 -1.96 20.20
N LYS A 105 -2.26 -1.42 21.37
CA LYS A 105 -1.55 -0.27 21.95
C LYS A 105 -0.21 -0.72 22.52
N LEU A 106 0.86 -0.02 22.15
CA LEU A 106 2.17 -0.32 22.68
C LEU A 106 2.30 0.20 24.12
N LYS A 107 2.47 -0.69 25.09
CA LYS A 107 2.52 -0.35 26.53
C LYS A 107 3.67 0.60 26.88
N THR A 108 4.76 0.56 26.13
CA THR A 108 5.96 1.37 26.36
C THR A 108 5.92 2.74 25.71
N ALA A 109 4.90 3.03 24.89
CA ALA A 109 4.79 4.29 24.16
C ALA A 109 3.32 4.68 23.94
N GLU A 110 2.84 5.65 24.70
CA GLU A 110 1.42 6.04 24.79
C GLU A 110 0.75 6.37 23.47
N LYS A 111 1.49 6.95 22.50
CA LYS A 111 0.99 7.41 21.19
C LYS A 111 1.33 6.42 20.08
N SER A 112 1.41 5.13 20.40
CA SER A 112 1.89 4.14 19.44
C SER A 112 0.99 2.92 19.40
N TRP A 113 0.69 2.50 18.18
CA TRP A 113 -0.08 1.30 17.89
C TRP A 113 0.73 0.36 17.02
N PHE A 114 0.63 -0.93 17.31
CA PHE A 114 1.25 -1.95 16.47
C PHE A 114 0.23 -2.96 15.96
N TRP A 115 0.54 -3.57 14.83
CA TRP A 115 -0.27 -4.60 14.17
C TRP A 115 0.61 -5.50 13.33
N SER A 116 0.10 -6.68 12.98
CA SER A 116 0.69 -7.53 11.95
C SER A 116 -0.14 -7.42 10.67
N CYS A 117 0.52 -7.41 9.53
CA CYS A 117 -0.17 -7.32 8.24
C CYS A 117 0.62 -8.02 7.13
N VAL A 118 -0.03 -8.25 6.00
CA VAL A 118 0.65 -8.64 4.76
C VAL A 118 0.96 -7.36 3.99
N ASP A 119 2.21 -6.95 4.05
CA ASP A 119 2.70 -5.72 3.41
C ASP A 119 3.10 -5.98 1.95
N TYR A 120 2.71 -5.07 1.05
CA TYR A 120 3.00 -5.09 -0.38
C TYR A 120 3.86 -3.91 -0.83
N SER A 121 4.44 -3.15 0.09
CA SER A 121 5.20 -1.94 -0.22
C SER A 121 6.46 -2.19 -1.04
N GLU A 122 7.04 -3.38 -0.93
CA GLU A 122 8.24 -3.81 -1.66
C GLU A 122 7.91 -4.63 -2.94
N GLY A 123 6.66 -4.61 -3.39
CA GLY A 123 6.21 -5.32 -4.59
C GLY A 123 5.93 -6.82 -4.40
N LYS A 124 6.28 -7.39 -3.26
CA LYS A 124 6.00 -8.79 -2.89
C LYS A 124 5.24 -8.82 -1.57
N ALA A 125 4.30 -9.78 -1.46
CA ALA A 125 3.59 -10.01 -0.21
C ALA A 125 4.54 -10.48 0.88
N LYS A 126 4.58 -9.78 2.00
CA LYS A 126 5.42 -10.13 3.15
C LYS A 126 4.66 -9.90 4.44
N VAL A 127 4.69 -10.89 5.32
CA VAL A 127 4.13 -10.72 6.66
C VAL A 127 5.08 -9.85 7.49
N GLU A 128 4.60 -8.70 7.90
CA GLU A 128 5.37 -7.73 8.66
C GLU A 128 4.62 -7.37 9.96
N ARG A 129 5.37 -7.10 11.01
CA ARG A 129 4.85 -6.46 12.22
C ARG A 129 5.28 -5.00 12.22
N LEU A 130 4.31 -4.11 12.13
CA LEU A 130 4.50 -2.67 12.02
C LEU A 130 4.01 -1.96 13.26
N CYS A 131 4.60 -0.81 13.55
CA CYS A 131 4.18 0.09 14.62
C CYS A 131 4.20 1.52 14.11
N ALA A 132 3.11 2.25 14.33
CA ALA A 132 3.03 3.68 14.03
C ALA A 132 3.04 4.48 15.32
N ARG A 133 3.89 5.51 15.37
CA ARG A 133 3.93 6.49 16.45
C ARG A 133 3.43 7.83 15.96
N PHE A 134 2.45 8.37 16.64
CA PHE A 134 1.79 9.64 16.32
C PHE A 134 2.36 10.79 17.13
N LYS A 135 2.12 12.02 16.65
CA LYS A 135 2.57 13.24 17.34
C LYS A 135 1.67 13.56 18.52
N THR A 136 0.35 13.42 18.36
CA THR A 136 -0.65 13.72 19.37
C THR A 136 -1.39 12.46 19.83
N ASN A 137 -2.02 12.51 20.99
CA ASN A 137 -2.91 11.44 21.44
C ASN A 137 -4.20 11.41 20.59
N GLU A 138 -4.68 12.57 20.18
CA GLU A 138 -5.87 12.72 19.34
C GLU A 138 -5.69 11.98 18.01
N ASP A 139 -4.58 12.22 17.29
CA ASP A 139 -4.29 11.50 16.05
C ASP A 139 -4.19 9.98 16.27
N SER A 140 -3.60 9.59 17.40
CA SER A 140 -3.44 8.19 17.78
C SER A 140 -4.79 7.49 17.97
N GLU A 141 -5.73 8.12 18.67
CA GLU A 141 -7.05 7.57 18.94
C GLU A 141 -7.96 7.64 17.67
N LEU A 142 -7.86 8.72 16.90
CA LEU A 142 -8.55 8.82 15.60
C LEU A 142 -8.10 7.70 14.64
N PHE A 143 -6.79 7.46 14.55
CA PHE A 143 -6.27 6.35 13.77
C PHE A 143 -6.87 5.01 14.22
N ALA A 144 -6.90 4.75 15.52
CA ALA A 144 -7.44 3.50 16.06
C ALA A 144 -8.93 3.33 15.73
N ALA A 145 -9.70 4.41 15.83
CA ALA A 145 -11.12 4.41 15.50
C ALA A 145 -11.36 4.13 14.01
N GLU A 146 -10.64 4.79 13.11
CA GLU A 146 -10.77 4.57 11.66
C GLU A 146 -10.25 3.19 11.24
N PHE A 147 -9.19 2.70 11.87
CA PHE A 147 -8.69 1.36 11.62
C PHE A 147 -9.71 0.28 12.02
N ALA A 148 -10.40 0.44 13.16
CA ALA A 148 -11.46 -0.47 13.58
C ALA A 148 -12.65 -0.46 12.60
N LYS A 149 -13.05 0.72 12.10
CA LYS A 149 -14.08 0.83 11.06
C LYS A 149 -13.65 0.14 9.77
N ALA A 150 -12.40 0.31 9.35
CA ALA A 150 -11.82 -0.32 8.18
C ALA A 150 -11.84 -1.86 8.28
N LEU A 151 -11.49 -2.41 9.44
CA LEU A 151 -11.59 -3.85 9.72
C LEU A 151 -13.00 -4.38 9.54
N GLN A 152 -13.99 -3.67 10.08
CA GLN A 152 -15.40 -4.07 9.96
C GLN A 152 -15.91 -3.97 8.52
N ALA A 153 -15.52 -2.92 7.78
CA ALA A 153 -15.92 -2.73 6.40
C ALA A 153 -15.37 -3.85 5.51
N ASN A 154 -14.07 -4.12 5.60
CA ASN A 154 -13.43 -5.17 4.81
C ASN A 154 -13.93 -6.57 5.18
N LYS A 155 -14.23 -6.83 6.46
CA LYS A 155 -14.82 -8.10 6.89
C LYS A 155 -16.12 -8.39 6.15
N LYS A 156 -17.03 -7.42 6.08
CA LYS A 156 -18.30 -7.56 5.34
C LYS A 156 -18.08 -7.84 3.86
N ILE A 157 -17.13 -7.15 3.23
CA ILE A 157 -16.80 -7.34 1.81
C ILE A 157 -16.24 -8.75 1.55
N HIS A 158 -15.38 -9.24 2.43
CA HIS A 158 -14.80 -10.58 2.30
C HIS A 158 -15.83 -11.69 2.55
N GLU A 159 -16.78 -11.49 3.45
CA GLU A 159 -17.90 -12.42 3.68
C GLU A 159 -18.80 -12.49 2.43
N GLN A 160 -19.22 -11.36 1.88
CA GLN A 160 -20.01 -11.31 0.65
C GLN A 160 -19.34 -12.00 -0.54
N LYS A 161 -18.05 -11.74 -0.75
CA LYS A 161 -17.28 -12.40 -1.83
C LYS A 161 -17.09 -13.91 -1.62
N LYS A 162 -17.21 -14.39 -0.39
CA LYS A 162 -17.17 -15.82 -0.08
C LYS A 162 -18.48 -16.51 -0.46
N ASP A 163 -19.59 -15.88 -0.15
CA ASP A 163 -20.92 -16.39 -0.46
C ASP A 163 -21.12 -16.45 -1.98
N GLU A 164 -20.78 -15.37 -2.72
CA GLU A 164 -20.83 -15.35 -4.20
C GLU A 164 -19.96 -16.45 -4.85
N LYS A 165 -18.82 -16.79 -4.25
CA LYS A 165 -17.95 -17.87 -4.78
C LYS A 165 -18.48 -19.27 -4.50
N VAL A 166 -19.27 -19.44 -3.46
CA VAL A 166 -19.90 -20.72 -3.14
C VAL A 166 -21.03 -20.97 -4.13
N ASP A 167 -21.88 -19.97 -4.37
CA ASP A 167 -23.03 -20.08 -5.30
C ASP A 167 -22.55 -20.40 -6.73
N VAL A 168 -21.52 -19.71 -7.23
CA VAL A 168 -20.95 -19.99 -8.56
C VAL A 168 -20.32 -21.38 -8.67
N LYS A 169 -19.81 -21.95 -7.57
CA LYS A 169 -19.28 -23.31 -7.57
C LYS A 169 -20.38 -24.38 -7.53
N GLU A 170 -21.49 -24.10 -6.88
CA GLU A 170 -22.66 -25.01 -6.86
C GLU A 170 -23.36 -25.02 -8.21
N GLU A 171 -23.57 -23.84 -8.82
CA GLU A 171 -24.15 -23.75 -10.18
C GLU A 171 -23.31 -24.50 -11.23
N LYS A 172 -21.97 -24.36 -11.20
CA LYS A 172 -21.10 -25.09 -12.12
C LYS A 172 -21.13 -26.61 -11.92
N LYS A 173 -21.26 -27.09 -10.70
CA LYS A 173 -21.40 -28.51 -10.41
C LYS A 173 -22.73 -29.07 -10.88
N GLU A 174 -23.81 -28.30 -10.77
CA GLU A 174 -25.12 -28.70 -11.29
C GLU A 174 -25.16 -28.72 -12.84
N GLU A 175 -24.45 -27.79 -13.51
CA GLU A 175 -24.34 -27.82 -14.97
C GLU A 175 -23.50 -29.00 -15.47
N GLU A 176 -22.38 -29.32 -14.81
CA GLU A 176 -21.58 -30.51 -15.15
C GLU A 176 -22.37 -31.77 -14.97
N PHE A 177 -23.12 -31.91 -13.88
CA PHE A 177 -23.98 -33.12 -13.65
C PHE A 177 -25.12 -33.24 -14.66
N LYS A 178 -25.72 -32.14 -15.09
CA LYS A 178 -26.75 -32.13 -16.14
C LYS A 178 -26.22 -32.48 -17.53
N ASN A 179 -24.95 -32.16 -17.80
CA ASN A 179 -24.31 -32.50 -19.08
C ASN A 179 -23.86 -33.97 -19.13
N GLU A 180 -23.41 -34.55 -18.02
CA GLU A 180 -23.05 -35.98 -17.95
C GLU A 180 -24.29 -36.91 -18.08
N THR A 181 -25.44 -36.53 -17.53
CA THR A 181 -26.69 -37.31 -17.67
C THR A 181 -27.24 -37.27 -19.09
N LYS A 182 -27.07 -36.18 -19.86
CA LYS A 182 -27.50 -36.09 -21.26
C LYS A 182 -26.65 -36.89 -22.23
N THR A 183 -25.37 -37.13 -21.93
CA THR A 183 -24.47 -37.95 -22.76
C THR A 183 -24.61 -39.44 -22.49
N GLY A 184 -25.24 -39.85 -21.36
CA GLY A 184 -25.49 -41.23 -21.01
C GLY A 184 -26.72 -41.81 -21.74
N GLU A 185 -27.76 -41.02 -22.01
CA GLU A 185 -29.00 -41.48 -22.64
C GLU A 185 -28.88 -41.71 -24.16
N THR A 186 -27.95 -41.07 -24.86
CA THR A 186 -27.74 -41.25 -26.30
C THR A 186 -26.93 -42.50 -26.68
N LYS A 187 -26.41 -43.27 -25.75
CA LYS A 187 -25.68 -44.53 -25.99
C LYS A 187 -26.47 -45.81 -25.75
N ALA A 188 -27.71 -45.71 -25.27
CA ALA A 188 -28.52 -46.86 -24.95
C ALA A 188 -29.55 -47.25 -26.06
N GLU A 189 -29.60 -46.51 -27.18
CA GLU A 189 -30.59 -46.76 -28.25
C GLU A 189 -29.96 -47.31 -29.55
N LEU A 190 -28.77 -47.88 -29.52
CA LEU A 190 -28.11 -48.52 -30.66
C LEU A 190 -27.46 -49.87 -30.24
N VAL A 191 -28.30 -50.82 -29.82
CA VAL A 191 -27.98 -52.25 -29.85
C VAL A 191 -29.22 -53.01 -30.26
#